data_f620f5f0c5c544560aa5994b4d1c10a9
#
_entry.id   f620f5f0c5c544560aa5994b4d1c10a9
#
_cell.length_a   1.000
_cell.length_b   1.000
_cell.length_c   1.000
_cell.angle_alpha   90.00
_cell.angle_beta   90.00
_cell.angle_gamma   90.00
#
_symmetry.space_group_name_H-M   'P 1'
#
loop_
_entity.id
_entity.type
_entity.pdbx_description
1 polymer ?
#
loop_
_entity_poly.entity_id
_entity_poly.type
_entity_poly.pdbx_seq_one_letter_code
_entity_poly.pdbx_strand_id
1 'polypeptide(L)'
;MKIRKLFAALLALCCMMSMFSIASAEDGLKIAVIGPMTGGAAVYGNAVANGATIAANEINALGGMQVILNIQDDEHDPEKGINAYNVVLDDGAQMILGTVTTAPCLAVSAQAFEDRVFMLTPSASAADVTAGKDNAFQVCFTDPGQGIAAADMIVAKAMGTKVGIIYNNADVYSTGIYQAFVARAKELGLEIVATTTFSSDDNADFSVQIASCKEAGADLVFLPIYYTPASLILAQAKAVDYAPTFFGVDGMDGILTLEGFDKTLAEDVMLLTPFAASSQDEKTQSFVKQYVAAYGEEPNQFAADAYDGIYALYTAALNAGIDADTSVEDACEMLIAQFPSLQVSGLTGELSWAATGEVTKTPAVYVIKDGAYAKVD
;
A
#
# COMPACT_ATOMS: atom_id res chain seq x y z
N MET A 1 35.50 -39.16 45.01
CA MET A 1 34.09 -39.41 44.56
C MET A 1 33.28 -38.14 44.39
N LYS A 2 33.47 -37.07 45.17
CA LYS A 2 32.67 -35.81 45.04
C LYS A 2 33.01 -34.97 43.82
N ILE A 3 34.26 -34.92 43.36
CA ILE A 3 34.73 -34.13 42.21
C ILE A 3 34.23 -34.70 40.87
N ARG A 4 34.10 -36.03 40.72
CA ARG A 4 33.58 -36.68 39.50
C ARG A 4 32.08 -36.44 39.32
N LYS A 5 31.29 -36.24 40.38
CA LYS A 5 29.88 -35.93 40.33
C LYS A 5 29.61 -34.45 39.94
N LEU A 6 30.55 -33.56 40.34
CA LEU A 6 30.48 -32.15 39.95
C LEU A 6 30.75 -31.94 38.45
N PHE A 7 31.74 -32.68 37.89
CA PHE A 7 32.04 -32.65 36.45
C PHE A 7 30.93 -33.25 35.60
N ALA A 8 30.24 -34.29 36.05
CA ALA A 8 29.11 -34.89 35.35
C ALA A 8 27.86 -33.96 35.36
N ALA A 9 27.65 -33.21 36.46
CA ALA A 9 26.58 -32.25 36.57
C ALA A 9 26.84 -31.00 35.69
N LEU A 10 28.06 -30.52 35.55
CA LEU A 10 28.46 -29.42 34.68
C LEU A 10 28.35 -29.80 33.20
N LEU A 11 28.72 -31.04 32.82
CA LEU A 11 28.57 -31.54 31.45
C LEU A 11 27.09 -31.70 31.06
N ALA A 12 26.25 -32.16 31.99
CA ALA A 12 24.78 -32.27 31.75
C ALA A 12 24.13 -30.90 31.65
N LEU A 13 24.60 -29.87 32.37
CA LEU A 13 24.11 -28.50 32.25
C LEU A 13 24.55 -27.84 30.93
N CYS A 14 25.78 -28.12 30.45
CA CYS A 14 26.23 -27.69 29.12
C CYS A 14 25.47 -28.37 27.97
N CYS A 15 25.08 -29.65 28.12
CA CYS A 15 24.29 -30.35 27.11
C CYS A 15 22.81 -29.92 27.11
N MET A 16 22.29 -29.38 28.21
CA MET A 16 20.91 -28.81 28.21
C MET A 16 20.86 -27.38 27.70
N MET A 17 21.97 -26.64 27.65
CA MET A 17 22.04 -25.33 26.98
C MET A 17 22.30 -25.41 25.48
N SER A 18 22.56 -26.57 24.90
CA SER A 18 22.80 -26.76 23.47
C SER A 18 21.58 -27.25 22.70
N MET A 19 20.40 -27.24 23.30
CA MET A 19 19.13 -27.45 22.59
C MET A 19 18.34 -26.15 22.36
N PHE A 20 18.98 -24.99 22.36
CA PHE A 20 18.49 -23.90 21.54
C PHE A 20 18.86 -24.30 20.12
N SER A 21 17.94 -24.91 19.41
CA SER A 21 17.97 -24.97 17.95
C SER A 21 18.22 -23.54 17.48
N ILE A 22 19.43 -23.31 16.95
CA ILE A 22 19.61 -22.19 16.02
C ILE A 22 18.63 -22.59 14.89
N ALA A 23 17.42 -22.01 14.88
CA ALA A 23 16.58 -22.08 13.71
C ALA A 23 17.49 -21.63 12.56
N SER A 24 17.77 -22.54 11.64
CA SER A 24 18.54 -22.16 10.46
C SER A 24 17.73 -21.10 9.74
N ALA A 25 18.39 -20.16 9.07
CA ALA A 25 17.70 -19.12 8.29
C ALA A 25 16.86 -19.70 7.12
N GLU A 26 16.73 -21.01 7.03
CA GLU A 26 15.92 -21.75 6.06
C GLU A 26 14.55 -22.17 6.62
N ASP A 27 14.34 -22.13 7.95
CA ASP A 27 13.11 -22.60 8.60
C ASP A 27 12.18 -21.42 8.94
N GLY A 28 11.40 -20.94 7.99
CA GLY A 28 10.44 -19.85 8.19
C GLY A 28 9.44 -19.72 7.06
N LEU A 29 8.40 -18.92 7.29
CA LEU A 29 7.44 -18.55 6.26
C LEU A 29 8.13 -17.67 5.22
N LYS A 30 8.14 -18.10 3.98
CA LYS A 30 8.73 -17.37 2.86
C LYS A 30 7.66 -16.49 2.20
N ILE A 31 7.76 -15.19 2.44
CA ILE A 31 6.85 -14.19 1.91
C ILE A 31 7.59 -13.37 0.86
N ALA A 32 7.09 -13.37 -0.38
CA ALA A 32 7.59 -12.45 -1.39
C ALA A 32 7.00 -11.06 -1.21
N VAL A 33 7.81 -10.03 -1.48
CA VAL A 33 7.36 -8.64 -1.58
C VAL A 33 7.70 -8.13 -2.98
N ILE A 34 6.67 -7.84 -3.79
CA ILE A 34 6.85 -7.40 -5.18
C ILE A 34 6.25 -5.99 -5.33
N GLY A 35 7.04 -5.06 -5.86
CA GLY A 35 6.59 -3.71 -6.12
C GLY A 35 7.65 -2.86 -6.81
N PRO A 36 7.34 -1.61 -7.18
CA PRO A 36 8.24 -0.73 -7.91
C PRO A 36 9.31 -0.14 -6.97
N MET A 37 10.48 -0.75 -6.89
CA MET A 37 11.61 -0.24 -6.09
C MET A 37 12.37 0.87 -6.81
N THR A 38 12.21 0.94 -8.16
CA THR A 38 12.81 1.94 -9.03
C THR A 38 11.76 2.59 -9.94
N GLY A 39 12.14 3.69 -10.62
CA GLY A 39 11.25 4.39 -11.56
C GLY A 39 10.28 5.37 -10.91
N GLY A 40 9.25 5.77 -11.67
CA GLY A 40 8.32 6.86 -11.31
C GLY A 40 7.36 6.57 -10.14
N ALA A 41 7.28 5.31 -9.68
CA ALA A 41 6.46 4.88 -8.54
C ALA A 41 7.32 4.35 -7.36
N ALA A 42 8.63 4.60 -7.37
CA ALA A 42 9.58 4.04 -6.42
C ALA A 42 9.29 4.41 -4.95
N VAL A 43 8.69 5.56 -4.69
CA VAL A 43 8.28 5.95 -3.33
C VAL A 43 7.33 4.93 -2.71
N TYR A 44 6.42 4.37 -3.50
CA TYR A 44 5.48 3.35 -3.01
C TYR A 44 6.19 2.02 -2.71
N GLY A 45 6.95 1.50 -3.69
CA GLY A 45 7.61 0.20 -3.56
C GLY A 45 8.62 0.17 -2.42
N ASN A 46 9.45 1.21 -2.31
CA ASN A 46 10.41 1.31 -1.21
C ASN A 46 9.70 1.41 0.15
N ALA A 47 8.60 2.17 0.24
CA ALA A 47 7.82 2.25 1.46
C ALA A 47 7.22 0.88 1.86
N VAL A 48 6.69 0.12 0.89
CA VAL A 48 6.18 -1.25 1.10
C VAL A 48 7.29 -2.17 1.58
N ALA A 49 8.44 -2.19 0.90
CA ALA A 49 9.57 -3.02 1.29
C ALA A 49 10.08 -2.71 2.72
N ASN A 50 10.15 -1.42 3.04
CA ASN A 50 10.58 -0.92 4.34
C ASN A 50 9.59 -1.31 5.45
N GLY A 51 8.29 -1.08 5.23
CA GLY A 51 7.23 -1.44 6.17
C GLY A 51 7.16 -2.94 6.43
N ALA A 52 7.21 -3.75 5.35
CA ALA A 52 7.28 -5.21 5.45
C ALA A 52 8.52 -5.69 6.23
N THR A 53 9.68 -5.06 6.01
CA THR A 53 10.92 -5.40 6.71
C THR A 53 10.82 -5.11 8.21
N ILE A 54 10.23 -3.99 8.61
CA ILE A 54 10.02 -3.68 10.03
C ILE A 54 9.10 -4.72 10.66
N ALA A 55 7.96 -5.05 10.03
CA ALA A 55 7.04 -6.06 10.54
C ALA A 55 7.71 -7.44 10.69
N ALA A 56 8.43 -7.89 9.66
CA ALA A 56 9.17 -9.15 9.71
C ALA A 56 10.20 -9.17 10.84
N ASN A 57 10.95 -8.09 11.02
CA ASN A 57 11.95 -7.99 12.10
C ASN A 57 11.30 -8.03 13.50
N GLU A 58 10.15 -7.35 13.68
CA GLU A 58 9.41 -7.41 14.96
C GLU A 58 8.91 -8.82 15.25
N ILE A 59 8.30 -9.49 14.26
CA ILE A 59 7.82 -10.87 14.37
C ILE A 59 8.99 -11.80 14.72
N ASN A 60 10.09 -11.70 14.01
CA ASN A 60 11.27 -12.53 14.20
C ASN A 60 11.90 -12.33 15.59
N ALA A 61 11.85 -11.10 16.12
CA ALA A 61 12.34 -10.79 17.47
C ALA A 61 11.50 -11.43 18.59
N LEU A 62 10.23 -11.77 18.33
CA LEU A 62 9.37 -12.47 19.31
C LEU A 62 9.78 -13.93 19.51
N GLY A 63 10.56 -14.51 18.58
CA GLY A 63 10.84 -15.94 18.52
C GLY A 63 9.64 -16.75 18.01
N GLY A 64 9.86 -17.99 17.61
CA GLY A 64 8.84 -18.84 16.99
C GLY A 64 9.05 -18.94 15.48
N MET A 65 7.95 -19.06 14.70
CA MET A 65 8.00 -19.12 13.25
C MET A 65 8.60 -17.82 12.70
N GLN A 66 9.67 -17.94 11.94
CA GLN A 66 10.36 -16.80 11.34
C GLN A 66 9.65 -16.37 10.05
N VAL A 67 9.77 -15.09 9.69
CA VAL A 67 9.36 -14.54 8.39
C VAL A 67 10.61 -14.26 7.58
N ILE A 68 10.70 -14.82 6.39
CA ILE A 68 11.79 -14.63 5.43
C ILE A 68 11.22 -13.88 4.24
N LEU A 69 11.72 -12.66 3.99
CA LEU A 69 11.27 -11.83 2.88
C LEU A 69 12.16 -12.02 1.65
N ASN A 70 11.53 -12.17 0.48
CA ASN A 70 12.15 -12.03 -0.84
C ASN A 70 11.58 -10.81 -1.54
N ILE A 71 12.37 -9.75 -1.70
CA ILE A 71 11.93 -8.46 -2.22
C ILE A 71 12.38 -8.33 -3.67
N GLN A 72 11.43 -8.06 -4.59
CA GLN A 72 11.68 -7.95 -6.02
C GLN A 72 11.08 -6.65 -6.59
N ASP A 73 11.80 -6.06 -7.56
CA ASP A 73 11.41 -4.83 -8.26
C ASP A 73 10.59 -5.17 -9.51
N ASP A 74 9.38 -4.62 -9.63
CA ASP A 74 8.54 -4.70 -10.84
C ASP A 74 8.61 -3.44 -11.71
N GLU A 75 9.32 -2.41 -11.28
CA GLU A 75 9.50 -1.13 -11.96
C GLU A 75 8.17 -0.49 -12.44
N HIS A 76 7.04 -0.82 -11.81
CA HIS A 76 5.69 -0.43 -12.23
C HIS A 76 5.31 -0.96 -13.62
N ASP A 77 5.88 -2.07 -14.05
CA ASP A 77 5.70 -2.68 -15.37
C ASP A 77 5.09 -4.09 -15.25
N PRO A 78 3.97 -4.39 -15.97
CA PRO A 78 3.33 -5.70 -15.89
C PRO A 78 4.20 -6.88 -16.29
N GLU A 79 5.07 -6.73 -17.32
CA GLU A 79 5.95 -7.82 -17.77
C GLU A 79 7.05 -8.08 -16.74
N LYS A 80 7.61 -7.01 -16.14
CA LYS A 80 8.59 -7.13 -15.06
C LYS A 80 7.95 -7.70 -13.79
N GLY A 81 6.69 -7.34 -13.49
CA GLY A 81 5.91 -7.94 -12.42
C GLY A 81 5.77 -9.46 -12.56
N ILE A 82 5.46 -9.95 -13.76
CA ILE A 82 5.43 -11.40 -14.05
C ILE A 82 6.83 -12.03 -13.91
N ASN A 83 7.90 -11.34 -14.34
CA ASN A 83 9.25 -11.85 -14.17
C ASN A 83 9.63 -11.94 -12.70
N ALA A 84 9.34 -10.91 -11.91
CA ALA A 84 9.56 -10.90 -10.46
C ALA A 84 8.76 -12.01 -9.76
N TYR A 85 7.51 -12.22 -10.15
CA TYR A 85 6.66 -13.32 -9.67
C TYR A 85 7.31 -14.69 -9.91
N ASN A 86 7.79 -14.96 -11.11
CA ASN A 86 8.45 -16.23 -11.42
C ASN A 86 9.72 -16.43 -10.57
N VAL A 87 10.53 -15.37 -10.40
CA VAL A 87 11.75 -15.42 -9.58
C VAL A 87 11.42 -15.79 -8.13
N VAL A 88 10.42 -15.17 -7.52
CA VAL A 88 10.09 -15.46 -6.12
C VAL A 88 9.54 -16.86 -5.92
N LEU A 89 8.81 -17.40 -6.89
CA LEU A 89 8.32 -18.79 -6.83
C LEU A 89 9.47 -19.80 -6.98
N ASP A 90 10.42 -19.55 -7.89
CA ASP A 90 11.63 -20.38 -8.05
C ASP A 90 12.47 -20.39 -6.76
N ASP A 91 12.48 -19.29 -6.00
CA ASP A 91 13.13 -19.17 -4.69
C ASP A 91 12.30 -19.77 -3.54
N GLY A 92 11.10 -20.28 -3.85
CA GLY A 92 10.22 -21.01 -2.93
C GLY A 92 9.35 -20.12 -2.04
N ALA A 93 8.95 -18.94 -2.50
CA ALA A 93 7.94 -18.13 -1.82
C ALA A 93 6.62 -18.89 -1.68
N GLN A 94 6.01 -18.86 -0.51
CA GLN A 94 4.75 -19.55 -0.22
C GLN A 94 3.52 -18.67 -0.40
N MET A 95 3.71 -17.36 -0.31
CA MET A 95 2.68 -16.34 -0.47
C MET A 95 3.31 -15.00 -0.86
N ILE A 96 2.50 -14.08 -1.38
CA ILE A 96 2.97 -12.81 -1.91
C ILE A 96 2.27 -11.63 -1.20
N LEU A 97 3.05 -10.69 -0.68
CA LEU A 97 2.64 -9.33 -0.39
C LEU A 97 2.98 -8.46 -1.63
N GLY A 98 1.99 -8.15 -2.44
CA GLY A 98 2.24 -7.47 -3.72
C GLY A 98 1.18 -7.76 -4.79
N THR A 99 1.28 -7.22 -6.00
CA THR A 99 2.18 -6.11 -6.27
C THR A 99 1.58 -4.79 -5.79
N VAL A 100 2.34 -3.71 -5.83
CA VAL A 100 1.96 -2.45 -5.16
C VAL A 100 1.05 -1.58 -6.03
N THR A 101 1.30 -1.54 -7.34
CA THR A 101 0.53 -0.71 -8.28
C THR A 101 -0.41 -1.56 -9.13
N THR A 102 -1.51 -0.97 -9.60
CA THR A 102 -2.62 -1.69 -10.24
C THR A 102 -2.22 -2.48 -11.49
N ALA A 103 -1.48 -1.87 -12.43
CA ALA A 103 -1.22 -2.53 -13.71
C ALA A 103 -0.38 -3.82 -13.57
N PRO A 104 0.77 -3.84 -12.86
CA PRO A 104 1.46 -5.08 -12.54
C PRO A 104 0.61 -6.06 -11.73
N CYS A 105 -0.20 -5.56 -10.77
CA CYS A 105 -1.02 -6.42 -9.92
C CYS A 105 -2.10 -7.17 -10.72
N LEU A 106 -2.71 -6.56 -11.71
CA LEU A 106 -3.67 -7.22 -12.60
C LEU A 106 -3.02 -8.38 -13.36
N ALA A 107 -1.81 -8.17 -13.88
CA ALA A 107 -1.08 -9.22 -14.58
C ALA A 107 -0.69 -10.37 -13.64
N VAL A 108 -0.05 -10.04 -12.50
CA VAL A 108 0.44 -11.03 -11.54
C VAL A 108 -0.71 -11.76 -10.85
N SER A 109 -1.81 -11.08 -10.47
CA SER A 109 -2.96 -11.75 -9.85
C SER A 109 -3.68 -12.72 -10.77
N ALA A 110 -3.68 -12.45 -12.09
CA ALA A 110 -4.22 -13.40 -13.07
C ALA A 110 -3.36 -14.67 -13.14
N GLN A 111 -2.04 -14.54 -13.16
CA GLN A 111 -1.11 -15.68 -13.17
C GLN A 111 -1.20 -16.46 -11.84
N ALA A 112 -1.16 -15.74 -10.71
CA ALA A 112 -1.24 -16.35 -9.38
C ALA A 112 -2.55 -17.13 -9.14
N PHE A 113 -3.65 -16.69 -9.78
CA PHE A 113 -4.93 -17.40 -9.73
C PHE A 113 -4.83 -18.77 -10.39
N GLU A 114 -4.22 -18.86 -11.56
CA GLU A 114 -4.01 -20.12 -12.28
C GLU A 114 -3.01 -21.04 -11.56
N ASP A 115 -1.95 -20.46 -10.99
CA ASP A 115 -0.88 -21.19 -10.30
C ASP A 115 -1.23 -21.54 -8.84
N ARG A 116 -2.38 -21.09 -8.34
CA ARG A 116 -2.83 -21.25 -6.94
C ARG A 116 -1.81 -20.71 -5.93
N VAL A 117 -1.40 -19.46 -6.11
CA VAL A 117 -0.53 -18.71 -5.19
C VAL A 117 -1.34 -17.64 -4.49
N PHE A 118 -1.32 -17.59 -3.17
CA PHE A 118 -2.04 -16.56 -2.40
C PHE A 118 -1.37 -15.19 -2.52
N MET A 119 -2.17 -14.19 -2.85
CA MET A 119 -1.71 -12.80 -2.94
C MET A 119 -2.50 -11.88 -2.01
N LEU A 120 -1.76 -11.01 -1.32
CA LEU A 120 -2.29 -9.89 -0.58
C LEU A 120 -1.63 -8.62 -1.10
N THR A 121 -2.34 -7.80 -1.88
CA THR A 121 -1.77 -6.52 -2.30
C THR A 121 -1.88 -5.48 -1.19
N PRO A 122 -0.80 -4.72 -0.90
CA PRO A 122 -0.89 -3.63 0.08
C PRO A 122 -1.69 -2.44 -0.46
N SER A 123 -1.67 -2.18 -1.78
CA SER A 123 -2.19 -0.91 -2.32
C SER A 123 -2.77 -0.95 -3.74
N ALA A 124 -2.63 -2.04 -4.49
CA ALA A 124 -3.27 -2.11 -5.80
C ALA A 124 -4.80 -2.18 -5.62
N SER A 125 -5.48 -1.10 -5.94
CA SER A 125 -6.84 -0.77 -5.48
C SER A 125 -7.95 -0.97 -6.52
N ALA A 126 -7.61 -1.30 -7.78
CA ALA A 126 -8.61 -1.60 -8.79
C ALA A 126 -9.46 -2.81 -8.40
N ALA A 127 -10.79 -2.71 -8.63
CA ALA A 127 -11.71 -3.79 -8.31
C ALA A 127 -11.38 -5.11 -9.03
N ASP A 128 -10.81 -5.03 -10.24
CA ASP A 128 -10.43 -6.19 -11.05
C ASP A 128 -9.22 -6.97 -10.49
N VAL A 129 -8.53 -6.44 -9.47
CA VAL A 129 -7.44 -7.15 -8.79
C VAL A 129 -7.97 -8.41 -8.10
N THR A 130 -9.10 -8.30 -7.41
CA THR A 130 -9.73 -9.41 -6.68
C THR A 130 -10.88 -10.05 -7.45
N ALA A 131 -11.52 -9.33 -8.38
CA ALA A 131 -12.72 -9.79 -9.07
C ALA A 131 -12.52 -11.15 -9.76
N GLY A 132 -13.31 -12.15 -9.36
CA GLY A 132 -13.26 -13.51 -9.91
C GLY A 132 -12.06 -14.34 -9.47
N LYS A 133 -11.26 -13.88 -8.50
CA LYS A 133 -10.09 -14.57 -7.95
C LYS A 133 -10.29 -14.78 -6.45
N ASP A 134 -10.34 -16.00 -6.00
CA ASP A 134 -10.55 -16.35 -4.59
C ASP A 134 -9.27 -16.28 -3.73
N ASN A 135 -8.11 -16.20 -4.39
CA ASN A 135 -6.78 -16.19 -3.79
C ASN A 135 -6.09 -14.80 -3.83
N ALA A 136 -6.79 -13.76 -4.31
CA ALA A 136 -6.29 -12.39 -4.36
C ALA A 136 -7.06 -11.49 -3.39
N PHE A 137 -6.34 -10.86 -2.45
CA PHE A 137 -6.88 -10.03 -1.39
C PHE A 137 -6.20 -8.64 -1.38
N GLN A 138 -6.87 -7.64 -0.80
CA GLN A 138 -6.38 -6.25 -0.72
C GLN A 138 -6.27 -5.79 0.74
N VAL A 139 -5.24 -5.01 1.08
CA VAL A 139 -5.17 -4.25 2.35
C VAL A 139 -5.75 -2.85 2.17
N CYS A 140 -5.67 -2.27 0.98
CA CYS A 140 -6.16 -0.93 0.64
C CYS A 140 -7.67 -0.92 0.35
N PHE A 141 -8.27 0.26 0.42
CA PHE A 141 -9.62 0.48 -0.09
C PHE A 141 -9.64 0.56 -1.62
N THR A 142 -10.78 0.23 -2.23
CA THR A 142 -10.90 0.09 -3.69
C THR A 142 -10.99 1.42 -4.43
N ASP A 143 -10.63 1.46 -5.72
CA ASP A 143 -10.78 2.63 -6.59
C ASP A 143 -12.21 3.19 -6.60
N PRO A 144 -13.26 2.37 -6.75
CA PRO A 144 -14.63 2.88 -6.63
C PRO A 144 -14.91 3.49 -5.26
N GLY A 145 -14.39 2.90 -4.19
CA GLY A 145 -14.50 3.42 -2.83
C GLY A 145 -13.86 4.80 -2.68
N GLN A 146 -12.70 5.02 -3.28
CA GLN A 146 -12.02 6.31 -3.29
C GLN A 146 -12.81 7.38 -4.04
N GLY A 147 -13.29 7.08 -5.25
CA GLY A 147 -14.06 8.02 -6.06
C GLY A 147 -15.34 8.45 -5.37
N ILE A 148 -16.08 7.51 -4.77
CA ILE A 148 -17.29 7.77 -4.00
C ILE A 148 -16.97 8.62 -2.76
N ALA A 149 -16.00 8.24 -1.98
CA ALA A 149 -15.60 8.96 -0.76
C ALA A 149 -15.14 10.38 -1.05
N ALA A 150 -14.38 10.61 -2.12
CA ALA A 150 -13.94 11.93 -2.54
C ALA A 150 -15.14 12.83 -2.86
N ALA A 151 -16.11 12.37 -3.68
CA ALA A 151 -17.30 13.14 -4.03
C ALA A 151 -18.17 13.45 -2.79
N ASP A 152 -18.37 12.45 -1.91
CA ASP A 152 -19.14 12.62 -0.68
C ASP A 152 -18.50 13.67 0.25
N MET A 153 -17.18 13.61 0.42
CA MET A 153 -16.45 14.55 1.28
C MET A 153 -16.40 15.97 0.73
N ILE A 154 -16.20 16.13 -0.58
CA ILE A 154 -16.24 17.45 -1.23
C ILE A 154 -17.58 18.16 -0.95
N VAL A 155 -18.69 17.43 -1.09
CA VAL A 155 -20.03 17.98 -0.84
C VAL A 155 -20.27 18.18 0.66
N ALA A 156 -20.00 17.18 1.50
CA ALA A 156 -20.28 17.23 2.93
C ALA A 156 -19.50 18.34 3.66
N LYS A 157 -18.29 18.63 3.21
CA LYS A 157 -17.39 19.64 3.81
C LYS A 157 -17.38 20.96 3.03
N ALA A 158 -18.18 21.08 1.95
CA ALA A 158 -18.24 22.26 1.08
C ALA A 158 -16.83 22.72 0.61
N MET A 159 -16.00 21.76 0.16
CA MET A 159 -14.60 22.00 -0.20
C MET A 159 -14.44 22.74 -1.53
N GLY A 160 -15.46 22.72 -2.39
CA GLY A 160 -15.52 23.41 -3.66
C GLY A 160 -16.92 23.27 -4.25
N THR A 161 -17.23 24.08 -5.25
CA THR A 161 -18.54 24.11 -5.93
C THR A 161 -18.45 23.78 -7.42
N LYS A 162 -17.28 24.05 -8.03
CA LYS A 162 -16.98 23.82 -9.45
C LYS A 162 -15.73 22.97 -9.57
N VAL A 163 -15.92 21.72 -9.92
CA VAL A 163 -14.82 20.75 -9.95
C VAL A 163 -14.22 20.65 -11.35
N GLY A 164 -12.90 20.85 -11.42
CA GLY A 164 -12.05 20.39 -12.52
C GLY A 164 -11.51 19.01 -12.22
N ILE A 165 -11.32 18.18 -13.25
CA ILE A 165 -10.70 16.85 -13.10
C ILE A 165 -9.52 16.73 -14.06
N ILE A 166 -8.37 16.26 -13.54
CA ILE A 166 -7.23 15.87 -14.36
C ILE A 166 -6.86 14.44 -14.02
N TYR A 167 -6.95 13.51 -14.99
CA TYR A 167 -6.71 12.10 -14.74
C TYR A 167 -5.92 11.44 -15.88
N ASN A 168 -5.26 10.31 -15.58
CA ASN A 168 -4.55 9.50 -16.56
C ASN A 168 -5.54 8.53 -17.22
N ASN A 169 -5.85 8.74 -18.51
CA ASN A 169 -6.81 7.91 -19.23
C ASN A 169 -6.23 6.57 -19.75
N ALA A 170 -4.92 6.38 -19.60
CA ALA A 170 -4.22 5.13 -19.95
C ALA A 170 -3.98 4.23 -18.72
N ASP A 171 -4.32 4.69 -17.50
CA ASP A 171 -4.12 3.96 -16.26
C ASP A 171 -5.46 3.48 -15.68
N VAL A 172 -5.54 2.18 -15.39
CA VAL A 172 -6.75 1.53 -14.86
C VAL A 172 -7.14 2.09 -13.49
N TYR A 173 -6.15 2.32 -12.61
CA TYR A 173 -6.33 2.94 -11.29
C TYR A 173 -7.00 4.32 -11.42
N SER A 174 -6.36 5.22 -12.16
CA SER A 174 -6.85 6.59 -12.36
C SER A 174 -8.24 6.65 -12.99
N THR A 175 -8.48 5.79 -14.00
CA THR A 175 -9.75 5.68 -14.70
C THR A 175 -10.86 5.13 -13.80
N GLY A 176 -10.56 4.12 -12.98
CA GLY A 176 -11.52 3.50 -12.07
C GLY A 176 -12.03 4.49 -11.01
N ILE A 177 -11.13 5.26 -10.40
CA ILE A 177 -11.50 6.31 -9.43
C ILE A 177 -12.31 7.41 -10.11
N TYR A 178 -11.84 7.89 -11.28
CA TYR A 178 -12.54 8.92 -12.06
C TYR A 178 -13.98 8.53 -12.37
N GLN A 179 -14.22 7.32 -12.86
CA GLN A 179 -15.56 6.85 -13.23
C GLN A 179 -16.51 6.83 -12.02
N ALA A 180 -16.03 6.29 -10.88
CA ALA A 180 -16.83 6.25 -9.66
C ALA A 180 -17.10 7.66 -9.10
N PHE A 181 -16.10 8.55 -9.14
CA PHE A 181 -16.25 9.94 -8.74
C PHE A 181 -17.33 10.66 -9.58
N VAL A 182 -17.25 10.57 -10.90
CA VAL A 182 -18.21 11.24 -11.81
C VAL A 182 -19.63 10.71 -11.59
N ALA A 183 -19.80 9.40 -11.44
CA ALA A 183 -21.09 8.80 -11.15
C ALA A 183 -21.67 9.34 -9.84
N ARG A 184 -20.87 9.38 -8.79
CA ARG A 184 -21.30 9.87 -7.47
C ARG A 184 -21.52 11.38 -7.45
N ALA A 185 -20.67 12.16 -8.10
CA ALA A 185 -20.82 13.61 -8.25
C ALA A 185 -22.17 13.98 -8.91
N LYS A 186 -22.57 13.21 -9.93
CA LYS A 186 -23.88 13.38 -10.59
C LYS A 186 -25.04 13.13 -9.65
N GLU A 187 -24.97 12.08 -8.81
CA GLU A 187 -26.01 11.79 -7.81
C GLU A 187 -26.14 12.90 -6.77
N LEU A 188 -25.01 13.49 -6.37
CA LEU A 188 -24.94 14.55 -5.37
C LEU A 188 -25.24 15.95 -5.94
N GLY A 189 -25.32 16.10 -7.27
CA GLY A 189 -25.49 17.39 -7.92
C GLY A 189 -24.23 18.27 -7.86
N LEU A 190 -23.05 17.67 -7.69
CA LEU A 190 -21.76 18.37 -7.72
C LEU A 190 -21.41 18.75 -9.16
N GLU A 191 -21.12 20.05 -9.41
CA GLU A 191 -20.85 20.56 -10.75
C GLU A 191 -19.43 20.24 -11.21
N ILE A 192 -19.28 19.44 -12.27
CA ILE A 192 -18.01 19.21 -12.95
C ILE A 192 -17.93 20.16 -14.14
N VAL A 193 -17.02 21.14 -14.07
CA VAL A 193 -16.89 22.20 -15.09
C VAL A 193 -15.82 21.91 -16.13
N ALA A 194 -14.84 21.06 -15.82
CA ALA A 194 -13.81 20.63 -16.74
C ALA A 194 -13.40 19.17 -16.46
N THR A 195 -13.13 18.43 -17.52
CA THR A 195 -12.53 17.10 -17.43
C THR A 195 -11.45 17.00 -18.49
N THR A 196 -10.22 16.77 -18.05
CA THR A 196 -9.05 16.70 -18.92
C THR A 196 -8.22 15.47 -18.62
N THR A 197 -7.47 15.02 -19.61
CA THR A 197 -6.67 13.78 -19.51
C THR A 197 -5.24 14.01 -19.93
N PHE A 198 -4.41 13.09 -19.49
CA PHE A 198 -3.07 12.84 -20.00
C PHE A 198 -2.85 11.32 -20.14
N SER A 199 -1.77 10.91 -20.78
CA SER A 199 -1.34 9.51 -20.84
C SER A 199 0.01 9.32 -20.16
N SER A 200 0.39 8.08 -19.91
CA SER A 200 1.68 7.77 -19.27
C SER A 200 2.89 8.22 -20.10
N ASP A 201 2.74 8.33 -21.43
CA ASP A 201 3.77 8.80 -22.33
C ASP A 201 3.89 10.34 -22.43
N ASP A 202 2.83 11.07 -21.99
CA ASP A 202 2.74 12.54 -22.00
C ASP A 202 2.35 13.05 -20.61
N ASN A 203 3.28 12.97 -19.70
CA ASN A 203 3.08 13.23 -18.27
C ASN A 203 4.05 14.29 -17.68
N ALA A 204 4.66 15.11 -18.52
CA ALA A 204 5.61 16.14 -18.09
C ALA A 204 5.07 17.57 -18.19
N ASP A 205 4.17 17.86 -19.13
CA ASP A 205 3.57 19.18 -19.36
C ASP A 205 2.04 19.11 -19.21
N PHE A 206 1.54 19.76 -18.17
CA PHE A 206 0.11 19.83 -17.84
C PHE A 206 -0.50 21.20 -18.11
N SER A 207 0.18 22.07 -18.87
CA SER A 207 -0.26 23.45 -19.12
C SER A 207 -1.65 23.52 -19.74
N VAL A 208 -1.97 22.60 -20.67
CA VAL A 208 -3.30 22.53 -21.32
C VAL A 208 -4.39 22.12 -20.33
N GLN A 209 -4.13 21.12 -19.50
CA GLN A 209 -5.06 20.60 -18.50
C GLN A 209 -5.35 21.67 -17.43
N ILE A 210 -4.30 22.33 -16.95
CA ILE A 210 -4.39 23.41 -15.96
C ILE A 210 -5.14 24.62 -16.54
N ALA A 211 -4.84 25.03 -17.79
CA ALA A 211 -5.53 26.12 -18.45
C ALA A 211 -7.04 25.82 -18.60
N SER A 212 -7.39 24.60 -19.02
CA SER A 212 -8.79 24.18 -19.14
C SER A 212 -9.57 24.29 -17.82
N CYS A 213 -9.00 23.80 -16.71
CA CYS A 213 -9.62 23.92 -15.38
C CYS A 213 -9.76 25.41 -14.95
N LYS A 214 -8.72 26.21 -15.16
CA LYS A 214 -8.70 27.63 -14.81
C LYS A 214 -9.72 28.43 -15.61
N GLU A 215 -9.80 28.25 -16.92
CA GLU A 215 -10.71 28.94 -17.81
C GLU A 215 -12.18 28.55 -17.55
N ALA A 216 -12.43 27.30 -17.17
CA ALA A 216 -13.75 26.83 -16.74
C ALA A 216 -14.17 27.35 -15.36
N GLY A 217 -13.26 28.00 -14.64
CA GLY A 217 -13.50 28.57 -13.31
C GLY A 217 -13.63 27.51 -12.22
N ALA A 218 -12.89 26.42 -12.33
CA ALA A 218 -12.85 25.40 -11.30
C ALA A 218 -12.21 25.97 -10.01
N ASP A 219 -12.93 25.85 -8.90
CA ASP A 219 -12.48 26.23 -7.56
C ASP A 219 -11.88 25.06 -6.78
N LEU A 220 -12.11 23.83 -7.26
CA LEU A 220 -11.47 22.61 -6.81
C LEU A 220 -10.98 21.81 -8.02
N VAL A 221 -9.79 21.23 -7.92
CA VAL A 221 -9.24 20.29 -8.92
C VAL A 221 -9.05 18.93 -8.27
N PHE A 222 -9.82 17.94 -8.74
CA PHE A 222 -9.71 16.56 -8.33
C PHE A 222 -8.64 15.85 -9.16
N LEU A 223 -7.70 15.17 -8.46
CA LEU A 223 -6.52 14.54 -9.02
C LEU A 223 -6.47 13.04 -8.65
N PRO A 224 -7.24 12.17 -9.33
CA PRO A 224 -7.16 10.72 -9.12
C PRO A 224 -5.94 10.15 -9.84
N ILE A 225 -4.74 10.51 -9.38
CA ILE A 225 -3.46 10.22 -10.02
C ILE A 225 -2.36 9.99 -8.98
N TYR A 226 -1.22 9.47 -9.43
CA TYR A 226 -0.04 9.26 -8.60
C TYR A 226 0.71 10.55 -8.25
N TYR A 227 1.59 10.49 -7.25
CA TYR A 227 2.30 11.65 -6.70
C TYR A 227 3.21 12.35 -7.72
N THR A 228 3.84 11.63 -8.67
CA THR A 228 4.75 12.21 -9.65
C THR A 228 4.05 13.21 -10.57
N PRO A 229 2.99 12.86 -11.34
CA PRO A 229 2.24 13.84 -12.12
C PRO A 229 1.56 14.90 -11.24
N ALA A 230 1.09 14.55 -10.04
CA ALA A 230 0.50 15.51 -9.13
C ALA A 230 1.49 16.61 -8.74
N SER A 231 2.74 16.27 -8.41
CA SER A 231 3.79 17.22 -8.07
C SER A 231 4.08 18.23 -9.19
N LEU A 232 4.06 17.78 -10.44
CA LEU A 232 4.25 18.62 -11.61
C LEU A 232 3.04 19.53 -11.86
N ILE A 233 1.82 19.04 -11.66
CA ILE A 233 0.59 19.85 -11.77
C ILE A 233 0.61 20.98 -10.72
N LEU A 234 0.95 20.67 -9.47
CA LEU A 234 1.05 21.69 -8.41
C LEU A 234 2.06 22.78 -8.77
N ALA A 235 3.25 22.39 -9.24
CA ALA A 235 4.31 23.33 -9.63
C ALA A 235 3.89 24.21 -10.82
N GLN A 236 3.26 23.61 -11.85
CA GLN A 236 2.84 24.33 -13.04
C GLN A 236 1.62 25.21 -12.78
N ALA A 237 0.67 24.78 -11.93
CA ALA A 237 -0.45 25.62 -11.51
C ALA A 237 0.03 26.88 -10.76
N LYS A 238 1.01 26.69 -9.85
CA LYS A 238 1.65 27.82 -9.16
C LYS A 238 2.33 28.80 -10.12
N ALA A 239 3.01 28.30 -11.16
CA ALA A 239 3.69 29.13 -12.15
C ALA A 239 2.75 30.04 -12.97
N VAL A 240 1.46 29.67 -13.07
CA VAL A 240 0.43 30.48 -13.77
C VAL A 240 -0.56 31.16 -12.84
N ASP A 241 -0.22 31.31 -11.54
CA ASP A 241 -1.07 31.92 -10.51
C ASP A 241 -2.48 31.30 -10.48
N TYR A 242 -2.55 29.96 -10.50
CA TYR A 242 -3.80 29.22 -10.35
C TYR A 242 -3.73 28.41 -9.04
N ALA A 243 -4.56 28.75 -8.08
CA ALA A 243 -4.56 28.19 -6.73
C ALA A 243 -5.97 27.72 -6.32
N PRO A 244 -6.54 26.71 -7.00
CA PRO A 244 -7.77 26.06 -6.54
C PRO A 244 -7.48 25.19 -5.32
N THR A 245 -8.51 24.67 -4.68
CA THR A 245 -8.35 23.54 -3.77
C THR A 245 -7.92 22.31 -4.57
N PHE A 246 -6.76 21.72 -4.29
CA PHE A 246 -6.36 20.44 -4.88
C PHE A 246 -6.79 19.28 -3.97
N PHE A 247 -7.45 18.28 -4.57
CA PHE A 247 -7.91 17.10 -3.85
C PHE A 247 -7.43 15.84 -4.58
N GLY A 248 -6.54 15.10 -3.92
CA GLY A 248 -6.01 13.82 -4.41
C GLY A 248 -6.62 12.62 -3.73
N VAL A 249 -6.11 11.47 -4.10
CA VAL A 249 -6.48 10.15 -3.59
C VAL A 249 -5.25 9.50 -2.96
N ASP A 250 -5.32 8.22 -2.60
CA ASP A 250 -4.22 7.50 -1.96
C ASP A 250 -2.90 7.57 -2.74
N GLY A 251 -2.96 7.53 -4.07
CA GLY A 251 -1.77 7.67 -4.92
C GLY A 251 -1.06 9.03 -4.84
N MET A 252 -1.61 10.01 -4.14
CA MET A 252 -0.89 11.25 -3.85
C MET A 252 -0.04 11.14 -2.57
N ASP A 253 -0.29 10.15 -1.72
CA ASP A 253 0.52 9.92 -0.52
C ASP A 253 1.96 9.53 -0.92
N GLY A 254 2.93 10.05 -0.17
CA GLY A 254 4.35 9.98 -0.53
C GLY A 254 4.86 11.23 -1.26
N ILE A 255 3.99 12.17 -1.69
CA ILE A 255 4.44 13.41 -2.34
C ILE A 255 5.40 14.22 -1.45
N LEU A 256 5.24 14.12 -0.13
CA LEU A 256 6.12 14.80 0.84
C LEU A 256 7.52 14.16 0.97
N THR A 257 7.71 12.93 0.48
CA THR A 257 9.01 12.24 0.47
C THR A 257 9.65 12.21 -0.92
N LEU A 258 8.98 12.78 -1.94
CA LEU A 258 9.51 12.85 -3.29
C LEU A 258 10.77 13.72 -3.33
N GLU A 259 11.88 13.14 -3.78
CA GLU A 259 13.17 13.81 -3.89
C GLU A 259 13.09 15.04 -4.82
N GLY A 260 13.60 16.18 -4.36
CA GLY A 260 13.61 17.42 -5.12
C GLY A 260 12.27 18.16 -5.20
N PHE A 261 11.19 17.66 -4.61
CA PHE A 261 9.91 18.34 -4.58
C PHE A 261 9.91 19.48 -3.52
N ASP A 262 9.46 20.66 -3.93
CA ASP A 262 9.20 21.77 -3.01
C ASP A 262 7.90 21.51 -2.23
N LYS A 263 8.02 21.02 -1.00
CA LYS A 263 6.88 20.67 -0.13
C LYS A 263 5.92 21.83 0.12
N THR A 264 6.37 23.09 -0.05
CA THR A 264 5.48 24.26 0.10
C THR A 264 4.40 24.32 -0.97
N LEU A 265 4.60 23.64 -2.11
CA LEU A 265 3.59 23.52 -3.18
C LEU A 265 2.42 22.61 -2.78
N ALA A 266 2.64 21.74 -1.80
CA ALA A 266 1.61 20.83 -1.30
C ALA A 266 0.83 21.41 -0.10
N GLU A 267 1.14 22.64 0.35
CA GLU A 267 0.36 23.28 1.42
C GLU A 267 -1.11 23.42 1.02
N ASP A 268 -2.02 23.07 1.91
CA ASP A 268 -3.47 23.02 1.70
C ASP A 268 -3.98 21.94 0.72
N VAL A 269 -3.12 21.11 0.14
CA VAL A 269 -3.54 19.98 -0.66
C VAL A 269 -4.20 18.95 0.24
N MET A 270 -5.35 18.44 -0.19
CA MET A 270 -6.10 17.37 0.49
C MET A 270 -5.92 16.05 -0.24
N LEU A 271 -5.96 14.95 0.51
CA LEU A 271 -5.90 13.60 -0.04
C LEU A 271 -6.63 12.58 0.83
N LEU A 272 -6.97 11.45 0.23
CA LEU A 272 -7.48 10.28 0.94
C LEU A 272 -6.30 9.42 1.41
N THR A 273 -6.24 9.10 2.71
CA THR A 273 -5.27 8.12 3.24
C THR A 273 -5.82 7.47 4.51
N PRO A 274 -5.51 6.21 4.80
CA PRO A 274 -5.88 5.56 6.05
C PRO A 274 -4.87 5.84 7.18
N PHE A 275 -3.74 6.48 6.88
CA PHE A 275 -2.59 6.58 7.78
C PHE A 275 -2.02 8.01 7.80
N ALA A 276 -1.58 8.42 8.99
CA ALA A 276 -0.78 9.63 9.15
C ALA A 276 0.30 9.40 10.21
N ALA A 277 1.56 9.66 9.87
CA ALA A 277 2.70 9.53 10.79
C ALA A 277 2.55 10.46 12.02
N SER A 278 1.78 11.53 11.91
CA SER A 278 1.46 12.48 13.00
C SER A 278 0.47 11.95 14.03
N SER A 279 -0.17 10.78 13.80
CA SER A 279 -1.10 10.16 14.75
C SER A 279 -0.44 9.93 16.11
N GLN A 280 -1.18 10.18 17.21
CA GLN A 280 -0.69 10.01 18.58
C GLN A 280 -0.96 8.60 19.13
N ASP A 281 -1.46 7.69 18.32
CA ASP A 281 -1.61 6.29 18.69
C ASP A 281 -0.24 5.65 18.99
N GLU A 282 -0.16 4.90 20.10
CA GLU A 282 1.12 4.33 20.58
C GLU A 282 1.75 3.37 19.57
N LYS A 283 0.94 2.55 18.88
CA LYS A 283 1.41 1.60 17.87
C LYS A 283 1.98 2.35 16.66
N THR A 284 1.26 3.38 16.19
CA THR A 284 1.71 4.25 15.10
C THR A 284 3.01 4.94 15.46
N GLN A 285 3.12 5.53 16.65
CA GLN A 285 4.34 6.21 17.09
C GLN A 285 5.53 5.25 17.23
N SER A 286 5.31 4.01 17.67
CA SER A 286 6.35 2.97 17.72
C SER A 286 6.86 2.65 16.33
N PHE A 287 5.95 2.43 15.36
CA PHE A 287 6.29 2.15 13.97
C PHE A 287 7.05 3.32 13.32
N VAL A 288 6.53 4.55 13.45
CA VAL A 288 7.17 5.77 12.91
C VAL A 288 8.58 5.92 13.45
N LYS A 289 8.78 5.73 14.76
CA LYS A 289 10.10 5.81 15.37
C LYS A 289 11.09 4.82 14.80
N GLN A 290 10.66 3.57 14.58
CA GLN A 290 11.50 2.52 14.00
C GLN A 290 11.81 2.83 12.54
N TYR A 291 10.80 3.26 11.78
CA TYR A 291 10.94 3.60 10.37
C TYR A 291 11.93 4.77 10.18
N VAL A 292 11.75 5.85 10.92
CA VAL A 292 12.68 7.02 10.88
C VAL A 292 14.10 6.61 11.29
N ALA A 293 14.24 5.76 12.31
CA ALA A 293 15.55 5.30 12.75
C ALA A 293 16.27 4.43 11.71
N ALA A 294 15.52 3.65 10.93
CA ALA A 294 16.07 2.75 9.92
C ALA A 294 16.33 3.44 8.57
N TYR A 295 15.44 4.35 8.16
CA TYR A 295 15.43 4.88 6.79
C TYR A 295 15.60 6.39 6.69
N GLY A 296 15.53 7.15 7.80
CA GLY A 296 15.82 8.59 7.86
C GLY A 296 14.69 9.49 7.37
N GLU A 297 13.51 8.94 7.09
CA GLU A 297 12.31 9.65 6.61
C GLU A 297 11.06 9.17 7.34
N GLU A 298 9.96 9.92 7.27
CA GLU A 298 8.67 9.51 7.82
C GLU A 298 8.00 8.48 6.89
N PRO A 299 7.31 7.44 7.45
CA PRO A 299 6.54 6.50 6.67
C PRO A 299 5.28 7.15 6.07
N ASN A 300 4.90 6.70 4.89
CA ASN A 300 3.60 6.95 4.27
C ASN A 300 2.64 5.75 4.48
N GLN A 301 1.41 5.84 3.94
CA GLN A 301 0.43 4.77 4.07
C GLN A 301 0.90 3.43 3.49
N PHE A 302 1.69 3.44 2.41
CA PHE A 302 2.15 2.21 1.75
C PHE A 302 3.06 1.38 2.66
N ALA A 303 3.88 2.05 3.47
CA ALA A 303 4.67 1.38 4.51
C ALA A 303 3.78 0.79 5.61
N ALA A 304 2.74 1.51 6.04
CA ALA A 304 1.81 1.06 7.06
C ALA A 304 0.91 -0.09 6.55
N ASP A 305 0.42 -0.01 5.31
CA ASP A 305 -0.36 -1.09 4.68
C ASP A 305 0.46 -2.37 4.53
N ALA A 306 1.74 -2.25 4.16
CA ALA A 306 2.64 -3.40 4.07
C ALA A 306 2.96 -4.01 5.44
N TYR A 307 3.17 -3.18 6.45
CA TYR A 307 3.33 -3.65 7.83
C TYR A 307 2.11 -4.45 8.28
N ASP A 308 0.91 -3.91 8.09
CA ASP A 308 -0.35 -4.57 8.40
C ASP A 308 -0.53 -5.85 7.58
N GLY A 309 -0.14 -5.82 6.29
CA GLY A 309 -0.18 -6.97 5.39
C GLY A 309 0.69 -8.15 5.83
N ILE A 310 1.93 -7.88 6.29
CA ILE A 310 2.82 -8.92 6.85
C ILE A 310 2.22 -9.52 8.11
N TYR A 311 1.67 -8.69 9.01
CA TYR A 311 1.01 -9.19 10.22
C TYR A 311 -0.25 -10.01 9.89
N ALA A 312 -1.00 -9.62 8.85
CA ALA A 312 -2.17 -10.37 8.39
C ALA A 312 -1.77 -11.75 7.84
N LEU A 313 -0.79 -11.80 6.93
CA LEU A 313 -0.27 -13.05 6.36
C LEU A 313 0.30 -13.98 7.44
N TYR A 314 1.13 -13.45 8.33
CA TYR A 314 1.72 -14.21 9.43
C TYR A 314 0.64 -14.78 10.37
N THR A 315 -0.32 -13.95 10.79
CA THR A 315 -1.40 -14.38 11.69
C THR A 315 -2.28 -15.43 11.03
N ALA A 316 -2.63 -15.24 9.75
CA ALA A 316 -3.42 -16.20 8.99
C ALA A 316 -2.67 -17.54 8.83
N ALA A 317 -1.37 -17.49 8.52
CA ALA A 317 -0.53 -18.67 8.38
C ALA A 317 -0.45 -19.47 9.68
N LEU A 318 -0.22 -18.79 10.82
CA LEU A 318 -0.20 -19.47 12.12
C LEU A 318 -1.55 -20.10 12.48
N ASN A 319 -2.65 -19.37 12.26
CA ASN A 319 -3.99 -19.88 12.56
C ASN A 319 -4.37 -21.09 11.67
N ALA A 320 -3.90 -21.10 10.43
CA ALA A 320 -4.10 -22.18 9.49
C ALA A 320 -3.16 -23.38 9.71
N GLY A 321 -2.08 -23.21 10.48
CA GLY A 321 -1.07 -24.24 10.71
C GLY A 321 -0.06 -24.39 9.56
N ILE A 322 0.15 -23.32 8.78
CA ILE A 322 1.15 -23.25 7.71
C ILE A 322 2.54 -23.15 8.35
N ASP A 323 3.48 -23.90 7.86
CA ASP A 323 4.88 -23.92 8.27
C ASP A 323 5.83 -23.84 7.05
N ALA A 324 7.14 -23.93 7.30
CA ALA A 324 8.16 -23.82 6.27
C ALA A 324 8.12 -24.95 5.22
N ASP A 325 7.54 -26.09 5.56
CA ASP A 325 7.43 -27.28 4.68
C ASP A 325 6.10 -27.31 3.90
N THR A 326 5.17 -26.41 4.20
CA THR A 326 3.86 -26.34 3.51
C THR A 326 4.05 -25.90 2.07
N SER A 327 3.48 -26.67 1.13
CA SER A 327 3.56 -26.33 -0.29
C SER A 327 2.85 -25.01 -0.60
N VAL A 328 3.23 -24.35 -1.69
CA VAL A 328 2.61 -23.08 -2.14
C VAL A 328 1.11 -23.25 -2.36
N GLU A 329 0.72 -24.36 -3.03
CA GLU A 329 -0.68 -24.67 -3.33
C GLU A 329 -1.50 -24.94 -2.06
N ASP A 330 -0.97 -25.75 -1.13
CA ASP A 330 -1.65 -26.00 0.16
C ASP A 330 -1.75 -24.71 0.98
N ALA A 331 -0.68 -23.91 1.04
CA ALA A 331 -0.68 -22.60 1.73
C ALA A 331 -1.75 -21.67 1.14
N CYS A 332 -1.90 -21.64 -0.18
CA CYS A 332 -2.94 -20.87 -0.87
C CYS A 332 -4.33 -21.26 -0.40
N GLU A 333 -4.69 -22.55 -0.46
CA GLU A 333 -6.02 -23.04 -0.07
C GLU A 333 -6.30 -22.79 1.42
N MET A 334 -5.29 -22.98 2.28
CA MET A 334 -5.41 -22.73 3.71
C MET A 334 -5.62 -21.23 4.01
N LEU A 335 -4.95 -20.32 3.29
CA LEU A 335 -5.11 -18.88 3.45
C LEU A 335 -6.46 -18.39 2.92
N ILE A 336 -6.94 -18.91 1.77
CA ILE A 336 -8.28 -18.62 1.24
C ILE A 336 -9.35 -18.95 2.28
N ALA A 337 -9.21 -20.09 2.94
CA ALA A 337 -10.16 -20.50 3.98
C ALA A 337 -10.07 -19.64 5.26
N GLN A 338 -8.88 -19.14 5.58
CA GLN A 338 -8.62 -18.43 6.83
C GLN A 338 -8.97 -16.93 6.75
N PHE A 339 -8.65 -16.24 5.65
CA PHE A 339 -8.78 -14.78 5.52
C PHE A 339 -10.17 -14.21 5.81
N PRO A 340 -11.31 -14.84 5.38
CA PRO A 340 -12.64 -14.30 5.68
C PRO A 340 -13.02 -14.27 7.17
N SER A 341 -12.28 -15.00 8.01
CA SER A 341 -12.47 -15.01 9.47
C SER A 341 -11.42 -14.19 10.23
N LEU A 342 -10.43 -13.67 9.51
CA LEU A 342 -9.31 -12.93 10.09
C LEU A 342 -9.73 -11.52 10.51
N GLN A 343 -9.23 -11.11 11.69
CA GLN A 343 -9.31 -9.73 12.17
C GLN A 343 -7.93 -9.29 12.62
N VAL A 344 -7.49 -8.14 12.15
CA VAL A 344 -6.18 -7.56 12.48
C VAL A 344 -6.37 -6.11 12.90
N SER A 345 -5.90 -5.78 14.10
CA SER A 345 -5.79 -4.39 14.54
C SER A 345 -4.48 -3.82 13.98
N GLY A 346 -4.58 -3.07 12.90
CA GLY A 346 -3.46 -2.54 12.13
C GLY A 346 -3.06 -1.11 12.49
N LEU A 347 -2.05 -0.61 11.79
CA LEU A 347 -1.68 0.81 11.76
C LEU A 347 -2.70 1.63 10.97
N THR A 348 -3.33 0.99 9.98
CA THR A 348 -4.27 1.61 9.05
C THR A 348 -5.74 1.36 9.43
N GLY A 349 -5.97 0.81 10.61
CA GLY A 349 -7.30 0.57 11.20
C GLY A 349 -7.56 -0.88 11.57
N GLU A 350 -8.82 -1.17 11.91
CA GLU A 350 -9.29 -2.53 12.15
C GLU A 350 -9.61 -3.19 10.80
N LEU A 351 -8.87 -4.24 10.48
CA LEU A 351 -8.93 -4.93 9.19
C LEU A 351 -9.70 -6.24 9.31
N SER A 352 -10.64 -6.46 8.41
CA SER A 352 -11.31 -7.73 8.17
C SER A 352 -11.62 -7.86 6.68
N TRP A 353 -11.71 -9.07 6.16
CA TRP A 353 -11.83 -9.32 4.74
C TRP A 353 -13.11 -10.05 4.39
N ALA A 354 -13.72 -9.64 3.28
CA ALA A 354 -14.76 -10.41 2.64
C ALA A 354 -14.14 -11.60 1.87
N ALA A 355 -14.93 -12.64 1.60
CA ALA A 355 -14.49 -13.76 0.76
C ALA A 355 -14.19 -13.33 -0.69
N THR A 356 -14.60 -12.13 -1.08
CA THR A 356 -14.28 -11.49 -2.37
C THR A 356 -12.90 -10.85 -2.42
N GLY A 357 -12.13 -10.91 -1.31
CA GLY A 357 -10.79 -10.34 -1.20
C GLY A 357 -10.72 -8.87 -0.75
N GLU A 358 -11.86 -8.18 -0.70
CA GLU A 358 -11.92 -6.79 -0.28
C GLU A 358 -11.79 -6.65 1.24
N VAL A 359 -11.02 -5.64 1.68
CA VAL A 359 -10.88 -5.30 3.10
C VAL A 359 -11.97 -4.32 3.54
N THR A 360 -12.44 -4.46 4.78
CA THR A 360 -13.28 -3.45 5.43
C THR A 360 -12.40 -2.29 5.90
N LYS A 361 -12.26 -1.29 5.06
CA LYS A 361 -11.47 -0.08 5.33
C LYS A 361 -12.16 1.13 4.73
N THR A 362 -12.20 2.23 5.46
CA THR A 362 -12.81 3.49 5.00
C THR A 362 -11.72 4.55 4.87
N PRO A 363 -11.61 5.21 3.71
CA PRO A 363 -10.66 6.31 3.54
C PRO A 363 -11.03 7.49 4.44
N ALA A 364 -10.00 8.16 4.96
CA ALA A 364 -10.15 9.44 5.66
C ALA A 364 -9.50 10.56 4.85
N VAL A 365 -10.02 11.79 4.99
CA VAL A 365 -9.43 12.96 4.34
C VAL A 365 -8.41 13.59 5.26
N TYR A 366 -7.25 13.85 4.72
CA TYR A 366 -6.21 14.63 5.36
C TYR A 366 -5.86 15.84 4.49
N VAL A 367 -5.41 16.91 5.15
CA VAL A 367 -4.87 18.10 4.51
C VAL A 367 -3.40 18.20 4.88
N ILE A 368 -2.58 18.63 3.93
CA ILE A 368 -1.16 18.91 4.18
C ILE A 368 -1.04 20.30 4.79
N LYS A 369 -0.48 20.37 6.02
CA LYS A 369 -0.23 21.58 6.76
C LYS A 369 1.17 21.56 7.35
N ASP A 370 1.96 22.62 7.09
CA ASP A 370 3.35 22.73 7.57
C ASP A 370 4.20 21.50 7.24
N GLY A 371 3.93 20.86 6.07
CA GLY A 371 4.63 19.67 5.59
C GLY A 371 4.26 18.36 6.29
N ALA A 372 3.12 18.29 6.99
CA ALA A 372 2.60 17.08 7.64
C ALA A 372 1.11 16.88 7.34
N TYR A 373 0.62 15.66 7.51
CA TYR A 373 -0.81 15.33 7.34
C TYR A 373 -1.60 15.67 8.60
N ALA A 374 -2.62 16.51 8.46
CA ALA A 374 -3.60 16.84 9.49
C ALA A 374 -4.98 16.30 9.07
N LYS A 375 -5.67 15.58 9.97
CA LYS A 375 -6.99 15.02 9.67
C LYS A 375 -8.01 16.14 9.49
N VAL A 376 -8.86 16.02 8.47
CA VAL A 376 -10.00 16.91 8.24
C VAL A 376 -11.21 16.35 9.00
N ASP A 377 -11.64 17.07 10.06
CA ASP A 377 -12.78 16.69 10.93
C ASP A 377 -14.16 16.90 10.27
#